data_1f71c5f75a5ffde5b746703b41d54f13
#
_entry.id   1f71c5f75a5ffde5b746703b41d54f13
#
_cell.length_a   1.000
_cell.length_b   1.000
_cell.length_c   1.000
_cell.angle_alpha   90.00
_cell.angle_beta   90.00
_cell.angle_gamma   90.00
#
_symmetry.space_group_name_H-M   'P 1'
#
loop_
_entity.id
_entity.type
_entity.pdbx_description
1 polymer ?
#
loop_
_entity_poly.entity_id
_entity_poly.type
_entity_poly.pdbx_seq_one_letter_code
_entity_poly.pdbx_strand_id
1 'polypeptide(L)'
;MLLSHKTSIKISQEYSNIIGHMCYAASKLWNICNYERHHYKELGLEKYPDWYYQKKAHKGNLWYKQLPSQTAQETCKQLDKAWRSFYVLKKTGGIKDPNPPRFKQDNIP
;
A
#
# COMPACT_ATOMS: atom_id res chain seq x y z
N MET A 1 15.88 30.02 12.16
CA MET A 1 16.86 29.60 11.16
C MET A 1 16.52 30.15 9.80
N LEU A 2 17.46 30.76 9.16
CA LEU A 2 17.20 31.42 7.90
C LEU A 2 17.97 30.77 6.77
N LEU A 3 17.26 29.98 6.00
CA LEU A 3 17.74 29.55 4.71
C LEU A 3 17.43 30.63 3.68
N SER A 4 18.29 30.81 2.70
CA SER A 4 17.96 31.69 1.61
C SER A 4 16.71 31.14 0.92
N HIS A 5 15.88 32.02 0.40
CA HIS A 5 14.65 31.65 -0.27
C HIS A 5 14.89 30.61 -1.37
N LYS A 6 15.95 30.78 -2.12
CA LYS A 6 16.36 29.90 -3.21
C LYS A 6 16.69 28.50 -2.72
N THR A 7 17.41 28.39 -1.60
CA THR A 7 17.78 27.11 -0.99
C THR A 7 16.57 26.37 -0.45
N SER A 8 15.63 27.08 0.17
CA SER A 8 14.38 26.50 0.68
C SER A 8 13.56 25.87 -0.43
N ILE A 9 13.42 26.54 -1.57
CA ILE A 9 12.65 26.05 -2.71
C ILE A 9 13.29 24.77 -3.25
N LYS A 10 14.60 24.73 -3.37
CA LYS A 10 15.32 23.56 -3.89
C LYS A 10 15.14 22.35 -2.99
N ILE A 11 15.29 22.52 -1.68
CA ILE A 11 15.11 21.44 -0.70
C ILE A 11 13.67 20.94 -0.73
N SER A 12 12.70 21.84 -0.82
CA SER A 12 11.28 21.49 -0.87
C SER A 12 10.94 20.65 -2.09
N GLN A 13 11.52 20.99 -3.24
CA GLN A 13 11.28 20.27 -4.49
C GLN A 13 11.88 18.86 -4.45
N GLU A 14 13.10 18.73 -3.97
CA GLU A 14 13.75 17.42 -3.82
C GLU A 14 12.97 16.54 -2.86
N TYR A 15 12.49 17.10 -1.76
CA TYR A 15 11.70 16.38 -0.78
C TYR A 15 10.36 15.94 -1.37
N SER A 16 9.71 16.79 -2.13
CA SER A 16 8.45 16.45 -2.81
C SER A 16 8.63 15.33 -3.81
N ASN A 17 9.76 15.32 -4.53
CA ASN A 17 10.05 14.26 -5.49
C ASN A 17 10.25 12.91 -4.81
N ILE A 18 10.96 12.90 -3.67
CA ILE A 18 11.17 11.69 -2.88
C ILE A 18 9.84 11.17 -2.34
N ILE A 19 9.01 12.03 -1.77
CA ILE A 19 7.70 11.65 -1.24
C ILE A 19 6.81 11.13 -2.36
N GLY A 20 6.80 11.78 -3.52
CA GLY A 20 6.03 11.35 -4.68
C GLY A 20 6.42 9.95 -5.15
N HIS A 21 7.71 9.67 -5.18
CA HIS A 21 8.22 8.35 -5.55
C HIS A 21 7.80 7.28 -4.52
N MET A 22 7.89 7.62 -3.24
CA MET A 22 7.46 6.70 -2.17
C MET A 22 5.97 6.41 -2.24
N CYS A 23 5.15 7.42 -2.49
CA CYS A 23 3.71 7.24 -2.65
C CYS A 23 3.38 6.35 -3.85
N TYR A 24 4.10 6.54 -4.95
CA TYR A 24 3.95 5.72 -6.14
C TYR A 24 4.30 4.26 -5.85
N ALA A 25 5.46 4.04 -5.22
CA ALA A 25 5.90 2.69 -4.85
C ALA A 25 4.93 2.02 -3.88
N ALA A 26 4.42 2.77 -2.90
CA ALA A 26 3.44 2.25 -1.94
C ALA A 26 2.13 1.88 -2.63
N SER A 27 1.68 2.69 -3.60
CA SER A 27 0.48 2.38 -4.37
C SER A 27 0.65 1.11 -5.20
N LYS A 28 1.81 0.91 -5.80
CA LYS A 28 2.12 -0.30 -6.55
C LYS A 28 2.14 -1.53 -5.64
N LEU A 29 2.76 -1.42 -4.48
CA LEU A 29 2.79 -2.51 -3.50
C LEU A 29 1.37 -2.84 -3.01
N TRP A 30 0.57 -1.82 -2.70
CA TRP A 30 -0.82 -2.00 -2.33
C TRP A 30 -1.57 -2.80 -3.39
N ASN A 31 -1.42 -2.41 -4.65
CA ASN A 31 -2.13 -3.06 -5.75
C ASN A 31 -1.71 -4.52 -5.94
N ILE A 32 -0.43 -4.82 -5.80
CA ILE A 32 0.08 -6.20 -5.87
C ILE A 32 -0.52 -7.04 -4.75
N CYS A 33 -0.49 -6.55 -3.53
CA CYS A 33 -1.03 -7.26 -2.38
C CYS A 33 -2.55 -7.39 -2.46
N ASN A 34 -3.22 -6.35 -2.94
CA ASN A 34 -4.68 -6.36 -3.09
C ASN A 34 -5.11 -7.35 -4.17
N TYR A 35 -4.40 -7.41 -5.29
CA TYR A 35 -4.66 -8.40 -6.33
C TYR A 35 -4.54 -9.81 -5.76
N GLU A 36 -3.50 -10.07 -4.98
CA GLU A 36 -3.29 -11.37 -4.35
C GLU A 36 -4.45 -11.75 -3.43
N ARG A 37 -4.98 -10.80 -2.67
CA ARG A 37 -6.12 -11.04 -1.77
C ARG A 37 -7.42 -11.26 -2.53
N HIS A 38 -7.61 -10.59 -3.67
CA HIS A 38 -8.80 -10.82 -4.51
C HIS A 38 -8.77 -12.19 -5.19
N HIS A 39 -7.58 -12.70 -5.51
CA HIS A 39 -7.41 -13.86 -6.37
C HIS A 39 -6.60 -14.99 -5.73
N TYR A 40 -6.55 -15.05 -4.40
CA TYR A 40 -5.66 -16.00 -3.73
C TYR A 40 -5.96 -17.46 -4.09
N LYS A 41 -7.20 -17.82 -4.31
CA LYS A 41 -7.57 -19.19 -4.71
C LYS A 41 -7.10 -19.49 -6.12
N GLU A 42 -7.23 -18.55 -7.03
CA GLU A 42 -6.78 -18.70 -8.41
C GLU A 42 -5.26 -18.81 -8.51
N LEU A 43 -4.56 -18.13 -7.60
CA LEU A 43 -3.10 -18.16 -7.53
C LEU A 43 -2.56 -19.40 -6.84
N GLY A 44 -3.43 -20.29 -6.36
CA GLY A 44 -3.03 -21.53 -5.71
C GLY A 44 -2.57 -21.38 -4.27
N LEU A 45 -2.93 -20.30 -3.62
CA LEU A 45 -2.60 -20.11 -2.21
C LEU A 45 -3.55 -20.93 -1.35
N GLU A 46 -2.99 -21.69 -0.39
CA GLU A 46 -3.77 -22.52 0.51
C GLU A 46 -4.59 -21.71 1.49
N LYS A 47 -4.05 -20.59 1.94
CA LYS A 47 -4.67 -19.71 2.92
C LYS A 47 -4.80 -18.32 2.39
N TYR A 48 -5.80 -17.62 2.91
CA TYR A 48 -5.96 -16.19 2.63
C TYR A 48 -4.72 -15.43 3.11
N PRO A 49 -4.07 -14.65 2.21
CA PRO A 49 -2.83 -13.97 2.56
C PRO A 49 -3.10 -12.81 3.51
N ASP A 50 -2.52 -12.87 4.71
CA ASP A 50 -2.57 -11.76 5.66
C ASP A 50 -1.35 -10.84 5.45
N TRP A 51 -1.27 -9.76 6.24
CA TRP A 51 -0.19 -8.80 6.09
C TRP A 51 1.17 -9.40 6.39
N TYR A 52 1.23 -10.34 7.33
CA TYR A 52 2.48 -10.98 7.72
C TYR A 52 3.02 -11.87 6.58
N TYR A 53 2.12 -12.64 5.97
CA TYR A 53 2.47 -13.44 4.79
C TYR A 53 2.92 -12.53 3.65
N GLN A 54 2.16 -11.48 3.37
CA GLN A 54 2.47 -10.57 2.27
C GLN A 54 3.77 -9.81 2.48
N LYS A 55 4.04 -9.40 3.71
CA LYS A 55 5.30 -8.78 4.07
C LYS A 55 6.49 -9.69 3.73
N LYS A 56 6.39 -10.95 4.07
CA LYS A 56 7.46 -11.91 3.79
C LYS A 56 7.54 -12.28 2.31
N ALA A 57 6.41 -12.52 1.68
CA ALA A 57 6.35 -12.98 0.30
C ALA A 57 6.87 -11.92 -0.67
N HIS A 58 6.62 -10.65 -0.38
CA HIS A 58 6.98 -9.56 -1.29
C HIS A 58 8.25 -8.81 -0.88
N LYS A 59 8.99 -9.32 0.09
CA LYS A 59 10.21 -8.67 0.56
C LYS A 59 11.24 -8.47 -0.57
N GLY A 60 11.26 -9.36 -1.54
CA GLY A 60 12.13 -9.24 -2.71
C GLY A 60 11.54 -8.46 -3.87
N ASN A 61 10.30 -8.00 -3.75
CA ASN A 61 9.63 -7.26 -4.81
C ASN A 61 10.26 -5.89 -5.01
N LEU A 62 10.33 -5.44 -6.27
CA LEU A 62 10.93 -4.16 -6.62
C LEU A 62 10.32 -2.99 -5.84
N TRP A 63 9.00 -2.94 -5.76
CA TRP A 63 8.30 -1.83 -5.10
C TRP A 63 8.49 -1.87 -3.59
N TYR A 64 8.52 -3.05 -3.00
CA TYR A 64 8.82 -3.23 -1.59
C TYR A 64 10.22 -2.71 -1.26
N LYS A 65 11.19 -3.06 -2.10
CA LYS A 65 12.59 -2.65 -1.90
C LYS A 65 12.82 -1.15 -2.04
N GLN A 66 11.97 -0.46 -2.81
CA GLN A 66 12.09 0.98 -2.99
C GLN A 66 11.51 1.77 -1.81
N LEU A 67 10.87 1.10 -0.87
CA LEU A 67 10.32 1.72 0.32
C LEU A 67 11.18 1.39 1.54
N PRO A 68 11.25 2.30 2.53
CA PRO A 68 11.77 1.91 3.84
C PRO A 68 10.99 0.71 4.36
N SER A 69 11.66 -0.22 5.04
CA SER A 69 11.04 -1.46 5.51
C SER A 69 9.77 -1.21 6.31
N GLN A 70 9.79 -0.23 7.19
CA GLN A 70 8.64 0.11 8.03
C GLN A 70 7.48 0.62 7.19
N THR A 71 7.74 1.42 6.17
CA THR A 71 6.71 1.95 5.27
C THR A 71 6.08 0.83 4.45
N ALA A 72 6.89 -0.09 3.94
CA ALA A 72 6.40 -1.25 3.19
C ALA A 72 5.52 -2.14 4.07
N GLN A 73 5.97 -2.43 5.30
CA GLN A 73 5.19 -3.21 6.24
C GLN A 73 3.87 -2.52 6.60
N GLU A 74 3.91 -1.21 6.79
CA GLU A 74 2.73 -0.42 7.11
C GLU A 74 1.71 -0.46 5.97
N THR A 75 2.18 -0.43 4.72
CA THR A 75 1.29 -0.57 3.56
C THR A 75 0.56 -1.91 3.61
N CYS A 76 1.27 -2.99 3.90
CA CYS A 76 0.65 -4.31 4.04
C CYS A 76 -0.35 -4.35 5.19
N LYS A 77 -0.02 -3.74 6.32
CA LYS A 77 -0.89 -3.69 7.50
C LYS A 77 -2.17 -2.89 7.22
N GLN A 78 -2.06 -1.78 6.52
CA GLN A 78 -3.22 -0.95 6.21
C GLN A 78 -4.16 -1.65 5.25
N LEU A 79 -3.62 -2.38 4.28
CA LEU A 79 -4.43 -3.18 3.40
C LEU A 79 -5.15 -4.29 4.18
N ASP A 80 -4.45 -4.96 5.09
CA ASP A 80 -5.04 -5.97 5.96
C ASP A 80 -6.19 -5.40 6.78
N LYS A 81 -5.99 -4.23 7.35
CA LYS A 81 -7.02 -3.52 8.13
C LYS A 81 -8.24 -3.20 7.27
N ALA A 82 -8.02 -2.74 6.05
CA ALA A 82 -9.10 -2.41 5.12
C ALA A 82 -9.93 -3.65 4.78
N TRP A 83 -9.28 -4.79 4.54
CA TRP A 83 -9.96 -6.04 4.27
C TRP A 83 -10.73 -6.57 5.49
N ARG A 84 -10.14 -6.46 6.69
CA ARG A 84 -10.83 -6.84 7.92
C ARG A 84 -12.10 -6.02 8.13
N SER A 85 -12.03 -4.72 7.88
CA SER A 85 -13.17 -3.84 7.97
C SER A 85 -14.26 -4.23 6.98
N PHE A 86 -13.87 -4.58 5.75
CA PHE A 86 -14.79 -5.07 4.74
C PHE A 86 -15.52 -6.33 5.21
N TYR A 87 -14.79 -7.30 5.75
CA TYR A 87 -15.41 -8.55 6.22
C TYR A 87 -16.32 -8.32 7.40
N VAL A 88 -15.98 -7.42 8.31
CA VAL A 88 -16.85 -7.07 9.44
C VAL A 88 -18.15 -6.45 8.94
N LEU A 89 -18.09 -5.51 8.01
CA LEU A 89 -19.27 -4.88 7.43
C LEU A 89 -20.16 -5.90 6.71
N LYS A 90 -19.56 -6.82 5.98
CA LYS A 90 -20.28 -7.86 5.27
C LYS A 90 -20.99 -8.82 6.24
N LYS A 91 -20.31 -9.16 7.35
CA LYS A 91 -20.84 -10.09 8.35
C LYS A 91 -21.93 -9.47 9.20
N THR A 92 -21.78 -8.21 9.59
CA THR A 92 -22.74 -7.54 10.48
C THR A 92 -23.95 -6.99 9.72
N GLY A 93 -23.84 -6.84 8.40
CA GLY A 93 -24.92 -6.24 7.61
C GLY A 93 -25.09 -4.75 7.85
N GLY A 94 -24.08 -4.08 8.44
CA GLY A 94 -24.16 -2.66 8.76
C GLY A 94 -24.25 -1.75 7.54
N ILE A 95 -23.76 -2.21 6.40
CA ILE A 95 -23.87 -1.53 5.12
C ILE A 95 -24.38 -2.53 4.10
N LYS A 96 -25.41 -2.15 3.34
CA LYS A 96 -25.90 -2.98 2.26
C LYS A 96 -24.86 -2.96 1.12
N ASP A 97 -24.39 -4.14 0.73
CA ASP A 97 -23.42 -4.33 -0.33
C ASP A 97 -22.09 -3.58 -0.11
N PRO A 98 -21.34 -3.93 0.96
CA PRO A 98 -20.00 -3.33 1.13
C PRO A 98 -19.08 -3.74 0.00
N ASN A 99 -18.23 -2.82 -0.42
CA ASN A 99 -17.23 -3.08 -1.47
C ASN A 99 -15.88 -3.44 -0.85
N PRO A 100 -15.15 -4.41 -1.43
CA PRO A 100 -13.79 -4.70 -0.97
C PRO A 100 -12.84 -3.53 -1.28
N PRO A 101 -11.66 -3.49 -0.66
CA PRO A 101 -10.70 -2.44 -0.93
C PRO A 101 -10.38 -2.31 -2.42
N ARG A 102 -10.37 -1.09 -2.89
CA ARG A 102 -10.12 -0.77 -4.30
C ARG A 102 -8.62 -0.69 -4.58
N PHE A 103 -8.28 -0.84 -5.85
CA PHE A 103 -6.92 -0.61 -6.30
C PHE A 103 -6.63 0.89 -6.31
N LYS A 104 -5.39 1.23 -5.99
CA LYS A 104 -4.94 2.61 -6.05
C LYS A 104 -4.68 3.00 -7.49
N GLN A 105 -5.05 4.22 -7.85
CA GLN A 105 -4.72 4.74 -9.16
C GLN A 105 -3.25 5.13 -9.19
N ASP A 106 -2.63 5.00 -10.36
CA ASP A 106 -1.26 5.45 -10.55
C ASP A 106 -1.23 6.97 -10.52
N ASN A 107 -0.77 7.51 -9.40
CA ASN A 107 -0.50 8.94 -9.31
C ASN A 107 0.90 9.19 -9.86
N ILE A 108 0.97 9.45 -11.13
CA ILE A 108 2.20 9.92 -11.76
C ILE A 108 2.23 11.42 -11.57
N PRO A 109 3.20 11.93 -10.78
CA PRO A 109 3.30 13.37 -10.60
C PRO A 109 3.63 14.06 -11.91
#